data_19ee2a7e20d6bcd2e8cd9c87ca1effb1
#
_entry.id   19ee2a7e20d6bcd2e8cd9c87ca1effb1
#
_cell.length_a   1.000
_cell.length_b   1.000
_cell.length_c   1.000
_cell.angle_alpha   90.00
_cell.angle_beta   90.00
_cell.angle_gamma   90.00
#
_symmetry.space_group_name_H-M   'P 1'
#
loop_
_entity.id
_entity.type
_entity.pdbx_description
1 polymer ?
#
loop_
_entity_poly.entity_id
_entity_poly.type
_entity_poly.pdbx_seq_one_letter_code
_entity_poly.pdbx_strand_id
1 'polypeptide(L)'
;MEKEKEEFKPFVPAEKQMKEFSITAVIVGVLLAVVFGAANAYLGLRVGMTVSASIPAAVVSMGILRGLLRRNSILESNLVQTIGSAGESLAAGAIFTLPALFLWAEEGKAETPDLFTITALALCGGVLGVLFMVPLRKALIVKEHGVLPYPEGTACADVLLAGEEGGSGAKTVFFGMGIAALVKYIVDGMKVIPGAVMVPVNSLKTLFSVQVYPALMGVGYICGIRIVSYMFAGAVLGWFVLIPAIVSFGGESILYPGTVPIATLYNEGGASAIWSSYIRYIGAGAVAAGGMISLVKTLPLLFSTFYEAVKAVRSGKEKSEKRTERDLDIRVVIGGIVLFALLIWLVPALPISFSGAWLVILFGFFFATVSSRMVGLVGSSNNPVSGMTIATLLLVTAWLKATNTIGMPGMIAAISIASVICIVAALAGDTSQDLKTGFLLGATPRRQQIGELIGVAVSAVTIGGVMMLLNHAWQFGSEALAAPQATLMKMITEGVMEGNLPWTLIFIGVFIGVAVEIMGVPVLPVAIGLYLPFELSASILVGGILSYVSSGKKKDAEGGILFCSGLIAGEGLMGIVLALLAVFGKSDKIDLSHWMDTGIFGAAALVFVLAACILISAREKKKPAD
;
A
#
# COMPACT_ATOMS: atom_id res chain seq x y z
N MET A 1 -29.60 -15.91 20.94
CA MET A 1 -29.42 -14.59 21.58
C MET A 1 -28.31 -13.88 20.82
N GLU A 2 -28.68 -13.04 19.86
CA GLU A 2 -27.76 -12.10 19.22
C GLU A 2 -27.32 -11.11 20.31
N LYS A 3 -26.02 -11.10 20.63
CA LYS A 3 -25.45 -10.03 21.43
C LYS A 3 -25.65 -8.75 20.60
N GLU A 4 -26.45 -7.80 21.13
CA GLU A 4 -26.45 -6.44 20.62
C GLU A 4 -24.99 -6.00 20.47
N LYS A 5 -24.55 -5.78 19.22
CA LYS A 5 -23.24 -5.19 18.98
C LYS A 5 -23.32 -3.76 19.52
N GLU A 6 -22.59 -3.47 20.59
CA GLU A 6 -22.44 -2.10 21.07
C GLU A 6 -22.07 -1.20 19.89
N GLU A 7 -22.89 -0.18 19.65
CA GLU A 7 -22.67 0.78 18.57
C GLU A 7 -21.37 1.52 18.89
N PHE A 8 -20.39 1.45 17.98
CA PHE A 8 -19.09 2.11 18.17
C PHE A 8 -19.30 3.62 18.36
N LYS A 9 -18.70 4.19 19.39
CA LYS A 9 -18.74 5.62 19.69
C LYS A 9 -17.42 6.28 19.26
N PRO A 10 -17.43 7.16 18.24
CA PRO A 10 -16.23 7.88 17.83
C PRO A 10 -15.81 8.93 18.86
N PHE A 11 -14.53 9.36 18.80
CA PHE A 11 -13.99 10.37 19.73
C PHE A 11 -14.77 11.69 19.69
N VAL A 12 -15.09 12.18 18.49
CA VAL A 12 -15.96 13.35 18.31
C VAL A 12 -17.38 12.87 18.01
N PRO A 13 -18.33 13.01 18.94
CA PRO A 13 -19.72 12.57 18.72
C PRO A 13 -20.35 13.22 17.49
N ALA A 14 -21.33 12.53 16.91
CA ALA A 14 -22.00 12.98 15.67
C ALA A 14 -22.70 14.34 15.83
N GLU A 15 -23.17 14.64 17.04
CA GLU A 15 -23.88 15.88 17.40
C GLU A 15 -22.94 17.07 17.52
N LYS A 16 -21.65 16.82 17.84
CA LYS A 16 -20.67 17.89 18.03
C LYS A 16 -20.21 18.41 16.67
N GLN A 17 -20.45 19.69 16.42
CA GLN A 17 -19.95 20.39 15.25
C GLN A 17 -18.58 20.99 15.53
N MET A 18 -17.56 20.54 14.78
CA MET A 18 -16.22 21.07 14.81
C MET A 18 -15.82 21.56 13.42
N LYS A 19 -14.84 22.46 13.34
CA LYS A 19 -14.24 22.83 12.05
C LYS A 19 -13.53 21.60 11.46
N GLU A 20 -13.86 21.23 10.26
CA GLU A 20 -13.24 20.12 9.52
C GLU A 20 -12.65 20.63 8.20
N PHE A 21 -13.50 21.21 7.34
CA PHE A 21 -13.15 21.64 6.00
C PHE A 21 -12.91 23.15 6.01
N SER A 22 -11.65 23.56 6.21
CA SER A 22 -11.24 24.96 6.13
C SER A 22 -10.26 25.17 4.99
N ILE A 23 -10.22 26.39 4.44
CA ILE A 23 -9.26 26.78 3.40
C ILE A 23 -7.82 26.51 3.85
N THR A 24 -7.50 26.79 5.11
CA THR A 24 -6.17 26.54 5.68
C THR A 24 -5.82 25.05 5.67
N ALA A 25 -6.77 24.17 6.10
CA ALA A 25 -6.57 22.74 6.07
C ALA A 25 -6.36 22.25 4.63
N VAL A 26 -7.14 22.74 3.68
CA VAL A 26 -6.99 22.37 2.25
C VAL A 26 -5.61 22.80 1.72
N ILE A 27 -5.18 24.03 1.98
CA ILE A 27 -3.86 24.53 1.50
C ILE A 27 -2.73 23.68 2.10
N VAL A 28 -2.74 23.44 3.42
CA VAL A 28 -1.71 22.63 4.07
C VAL A 28 -1.74 21.19 3.54
N GLY A 29 -2.93 20.60 3.39
CA GLY A 29 -3.09 19.26 2.82
C GLY A 29 -2.55 19.16 1.39
N VAL A 30 -2.86 20.13 0.53
CA VAL A 30 -2.35 20.21 -0.85
C VAL A 30 -0.82 20.31 -0.87
N LEU A 31 -0.23 21.13 -0.02
CA LEU A 31 1.24 21.22 0.08
C LEU A 31 1.85 19.89 0.50
N LEU A 32 1.24 19.19 1.46
CA LEU A 32 1.71 17.85 1.86
C LEU A 32 1.53 16.82 0.76
N ALA A 33 0.42 16.87 0.01
CA ALA A 33 0.19 15.97 -1.13
C ALA A 33 1.29 16.10 -2.20
N VAL A 34 1.69 17.33 -2.53
CA VAL A 34 2.79 17.60 -3.46
C VAL A 34 4.12 17.06 -2.92
N VAL A 35 4.45 17.38 -1.66
CA VAL A 35 5.73 16.97 -1.06
C VAL A 35 5.83 15.45 -0.92
N PHE A 36 4.81 14.81 -0.36
CA PHE A 36 4.81 13.36 -0.14
C PHE A 36 4.69 12.59 -1.45
N GLY A 37 3.88 13.07 -2.39
CA GLY A 37 3.77 12.49 -3.72
C GLY A 37 5.10 12.52 -4.47
N ALA A 38 5.79 13.65 -4.50
CA ALA A 38 7.08 13.79 -5.17
C ALA A 38 8.18 12.93 -4.50
N ALA A 39 8.25 12.95 -3.17
CA ALA A 39 9.22 12.15 -2.43
C ALA A 39 9.00 10.65 -2.63
N ASN A 40 7.75 10.21 -2.60
CA ASN A 40 7.40 8.81 -2.78
C ASN A 40 7.62 8.33 -4.23
N ALA A 41 7.36 9.20 -5.21
CA ALA A 41 7.68 8.91 -6.61
C ALA A 41 9.18 8.66 -6.81
N TYR A 42 10.02 9.55 -6.28
CA TYR A 42 11.47 9.37 -6.37
C TYR A 42 11.95 8.07 -5.69
N LEU A 43 11.51 7.86 -4.44
CA LEU A 43 11.89 6.67 -3.68
C LEU A 43 11.46 5.38 -4.40
N GLY A 44 10.21 5.31 -4.84
CA GLY A 44 9.68 4.13 -5.49
C GLY A 44 10.31 3.85 -6.86
N LEU A 45 10.67 4.88 -7.61
CA LEU A 45 11.40 4.72 -8.88
C LEU A 45 12.83 4.25 -8.66
N ARG A 46 13.49 4.70 -7.59
CA ARG A 46 14.87 4.30 -7.28
C ARG A 46 14.95 2.90 -6.69
N VAL A 47 14.08 2.59 -5.72
CA VAL A 47 14.19 1.37 -4.88
C VAL A 47 13.09 0.34 -5.19
N GLY A 48 12.02 0.73 -5.89
CA GLY A 48 10.87 -0.14 -6.18
C GLY A 48 9.93 -0.35 -5.00
N MET A 49 10.04 0.48 -3.97
CA MET A 49 9.20 0.44 -2.76
C MET A 49 8.63 1.83 -2.47
N THR A 50 7.43 1.86 -1.92
CA THR A 50 6.75 3.08 -1.48
C THR A 50 6.49 3.04 0.02
N VAL A 51 6.38 4.20 0.65
CA VAL A 51 6.16 4.35 2.09
C VAL A 51 4.87 5.12 2.30
N SER A 52 3.96 4.59 3.12
CA SER A 52 2.71 5.31 3.46
C SER A 52 3.00 6.62 4.18
N ALA A 53 2.37 7.69 3.72
CA ALA A 53 2.51 9.03 4.29
C ALA A 53 1.37 9.42 5.24
N SER A 54 0.35 8.58 5.42
CA SER A 54 -0.83 8.90 6.25
C SER A 54 -0.44 9.34 7.66
N ILE A 55 0.42 8.57 8.34
CA ILE A 55 0.85 8.89 9.70
C ILE A 55 1.81 10.08 9.74
N PRO A 56 2.85 10.16 8.89
CA PRO A 56 3.66 11.37 8.78
C PRO A 56 2.84 12.62 8.48
N ALA A 57 1.86 12.53 7.59
CA ALA A 57 0.97 13.64 7.28
C ALA A 57 0.15 14.09 8.51
N ALA A 58 -0.34 13.13 9.31
CA ALA A 58 -1.03 13.43 10.57
C ALA A 58 -0.14 14.18 11.55
N VAL A 59 1.09 13.73 11.75
CA VAL A 59 2.07 14.37 12.66
C VAL A 59 2.41 15.78 12.18
N VAL A 60 2.73 15.94 10.89
CA VAL A 60 3.06 17.24 10.31
C VAL A 60 1.85 18.19 10.34
N SER A 61 0.64 17.65 10.09
CA SER A 61 -0.60 18.44 10.17
C SER A 61 -0.81 19.04 11.56
N MET A 62 -0.60 18.23 12.61
CA MET A 62 -0.70 18.71 13.99
C MET A 62 0.39 19.74 14.29
N GLY A 63 1.63 19.49 13.87
CA GLY A 63 2.74 20.43 14.04
C GLY A 63 2.45 21.79 13.41
N ILE A 64 1.93 21.81 12.18
CA ILE A 64 1.59 23.05 11.47
C ILE A 64 0.32 23.69 12.06
N LEU A 65 -0.77 22.96 12.18
CA LEU A 65 -2.05 23.53 12.59
C LEU A 65 -2.03 23.98 14.06
N ARG A 66 -1.53 23.16 14.98
CA ARG A 66 -1.49 23.47 16.40
C ARG A 66 -0.26 24.28 16.79
N GLY A 67 0.92 23.82 16.36
CA GLY A 67 2.19 24.45 16.75
C GLY A 67 2.36 25.83 16.14
N LEU A 68 2.16 25.95 14.82
CA LEU A 68 2.41 27.20 14.09
C LEU A 68 1.16 28.08 14.01
N LEU A 69 0.01 27.51 13.62
CA LEU A 69 -1.22 28.25 13.33
C LEU A 69 -2.19 28.35 14.52
N ARG A 70 -1.87 27.70 15.65
CA ARG A 70 -2.66 27.67 16.91
C ARG A 70 -4.12 27.28 16.69
N ARG A 71 -4.35 26.31 15.82
CA ARG A 71 -5.67 25.74 15.54
C ARG A 71 -5.81 24.39 16.21
N ASN A 72 -6.88 24.21 16.99
CA ASN A 72 -7.07 23.03 17.86
C ASN A 72 -8.21 22.12 17.37
N SER A 73 -8.38 21.91 16.07
CA SER A 73 -9.37 20.99 15.56
C SER A 73 -8.72 19.71 15.06
N ILE A 74 -8.93 18.59 15.76
CA ILE A 74 -8.47 17.26 15.34
C ILE A 74 -9.03 16.87 13.97
N LEU A 75 -10.25 17.32 13.64
CA LEU A 75 -10.89 17.01 12.36
C LEU A 75 -10.27 17.82 11.20
N GLU A 76 -9.74 19.04 11.46
CA GLU A 76 -8.93 19.76 10.46
C GLU A 76 -7.61 19.01 10.22
N SER A 77 -6.95 18.52 11.29
CA SER A 77 -5.71 17.73 11.15
C SER A 77 -5.94 16.42 10.38
N ASN A 78 -7.05 15.75 10.65
CA ASN A 78 -7.44 14.56 9.88
C ASN A 78 -7.67 14.88 8.40
N LEU A 79 -8.34 16.01 8.07
CA LEU A 79 -8.53 16.39 6.67
C LEU A 79 -7.21 16.71 5.96
N VAL A 80 -6.28 17.39 6.64
CA VAL A 80 -4.93 17.66 6.10
C VAL A 80 -4.19 16.36 5.81
N GLN A 81 -4.25 15.40 6.74
CA GLN A 81 -3.66 14.09 6.57
C GLN A 81 -4.29 13.36 5.37
N THR A 82 -5.61 13.32 5.26
CA THR A 82 -6.34 12.71 4.15
C THR A 82 -5.93 13.30 2.78
N ILE A 83 -5.86 14.62 2.65
CA ILE A 83 -5.43 15.27 1.40
C ILE A 83 -3.97 14.93 1.09
N GLY A 84 -3.11 14.93 2.13
CA GLY A 84 -1.67 14.67 1.98
C GLY A 84 -1.37 13.23 1.57
N SER A 85 -2.06 12.27 2.16
CA SER A 85 -1.93 10.83 1.90
C SER A 85 -2.39 10.46 0.49
N ALA A 86 -3.48 11.07 -0.01
CA ALA A 86 -3.92 10.86 -1.39
C ALA A 86 -2.82 11.15 -2.44
N GLY A 87 -1.93 12.11 -2.16
CA GLY A 87 -0.80 12.43 -3.04
C GLY A 87 0.25 11.34 -3.11
N GLU A 88 0.60 10.80 -1.98
CA GLU A 88 1.54 9.69 -1.86
C GLU A 88 1.00 8.44 -2.54
N SER A 89 -0.24 8.09 -2.26
CA SER A 89 -0.86 6.89 -2.78
C SER A 89 -1.07 6.92 -4.29
N LEU A 90 -1.41 8.08 -4.85
CA LEU A 90 -1.46 8.27 -6.30
C LEU A 90 -0.07 8.06 -6.93
N ALA A 91 0.98 8.60 -6.30
CA ALA A 91 2.35 8.37 -6.74
C ALA A 91 2.69 6.89 -6.74
N ALA A 92 2.37 6.16 -5.65
CA ALA A 92 2.63 4.73 -5.52
C ALA A 92 1.99 3.92 -6.65
N GLY A 93 0.74 4.23 -7.03
CA GLY A 93 0.08 3.58 -8.15
C GLY A 93 0.70 3.90 -9.51
N ALA A 94 1.05 5.18 -9.74
CA ALA A 94 1.54 5.67 -11.01
C ALA A 94 2.94 5.15 -11.39
N ILE A 95 3.88 5.16 -10.43
CA ILE A 95 5.29 4.81 -10.69
C ILE A 95 5.53 3.32 -10.95
N PHE A 96 4.57 2.46 -10.63
CA PHE A 96 4.71 1.02 -10.88
C PHE A 96 4.49 0.63 -12.34
N THR A 97 3.82 1.48 -13.10
CA THR A 97 3.38 1.15 -14.46
C THR A 97 3.76 2.20 -15.49
N LEU A 98 3.43 3.47 -15.25
CA LEU A 98 3.61 4.54 -16.24
C LEU A 98 5.06 4.69 -16.75
N PRO A 99 6.13 4.48 -15.94
CA PRO A 99 7.49 4.55 -16.47
C PRO A 99 7.80 3.51 -17.53
N ALA A 100 7.02 2.43 -17.66
CA ALA A 100 7.18 1.47 -18.75
C ALA A 100 6.99 2.11 -20.14
N LEU A 101 6.14 3.13 -20.25
CA LEU A 101 5.95 3.89 -21.48
C LEU A 101 7.21 4.67 -21.87
N PHE A 102 7.91 5.22 -20.89
CA PHE A 102 9.19 5.91 -21.11
C PHE A 102 10.30 4.93 -21.50
N LEU A 103 10.34 3.74 -20.89
CA LEU A 103 11.33 2.71 -21.24
C LEU A 103 11.21 2.29 -22.70
N TRP A 104 10.00 2.15 -23.24
CA TRP A 104 9.81 1.88 -24.67
C TRP A 104 10.20 3.06 -25.56
N ALA A 105 9.98 4.28 -25.09
CA ALA A 105 10.40 5.47 -25.83
C ALA A 105 11.93 5.56 -25.93
N GLU A 106 12.64 5.24 -24.86
CA GLU A 106 14.11 5.21 -24.84
C GLU A 106 14.69 4.09 -25.71
N GLU A 107 13.97 2.98 -25.85
CA GLU A 107 14.32 1.91 -26.81
C GLU A 107 13.98 2.27 -28.27
N GLY A 108 13.39 3.43 -28.50
CA GLY A 108 12.95 3.85 -29.85
C GLY A 108 11.75 3.08 -30.38
N LYS A 109 11.03 2.36 -29.52
CA LYS A 109 9.85 1.56 -29.89
C LYS A 109 8.54 2.35 -29.84
N ALA A 110 8.50 3.43 -29.07
CA ALA A 110 7.32 4.28 -28.88
C ALA A 110 7.71 5.76 -28.76
N GLU A 111 6.74 6.65 -28.88
CA GLU A 111 6.91 8.07 -28.56
C GLU A 111 6.92 8.28 -27.04
N THR A 112 7.67 9.28 -26.57
CA THR A 112 7.68 9.65 -25.16
C THR A 112 6.29 10.18 -24.76
N PRO A 113 5.67 9.63 -23.70
CA PRO A 113 4.37 10.10 -23.27
C PRO A 113 4.44 11.57 -22.83
N ASP A 114 3.47 12.37 -23.24
CA ASP A 114 3.37 13.77 -22.85
C ASP A 114 2.80 13.94 -21.43
N LEU A 115 2.99 15.15 -20.87
CA LEU A 115 2.51 15.47 -19.53
C LEU A 115 0.98 15.30 -19.40
N PHE A 116 0.23 15.64 -20.45
CA PHE A 116 -1.22 15.54 -20.44
C PHE A 116 -1.66 14.08 -20.35
N THR A 117 -1.08 13.18 -21.12
CA THR A 117 -1.39 11.75 -21.10
C THR A 117 -1.13 11.15 -19.72
N ILE A 118 0.04 11.43 -19.12
CA ILE A 118 0.39 10.92 -17.78
C ILE A 118 -0.58 11.46 -16.74
N THR A 119 -0.82 12.78 -16.75
CA THR A 119 -1.73 13.44 -15.82
C THR A 119 -3.16 12.92 -15.95
N ALA A 120 -3.64 12.72 -17.17
CA ALA A 120 -4.99 12.23 -17.43
C ALA A 120 -5.17 10.78 -16.95
N LEU A 121 -4.19 9.88 -17.21
CA LEU A 121 -4.21 8.52 -16.70
C LEU A 121 -4.20 8.50 -15.17
N ALA A 122 -3.33 9.31 -14.55
CA ALA A 122 -3.22 9.43 -13.11
C ALA A 122 -4.51 9.98 -12.47
N LEU A 123 -5.09 11.03 -13.07
CA LEU A 123 -6.33 11.64 -12.61
C LEU A 123 -7.51 10.66 -12.72
N CYS A 124 -7.63 9.97 -13.86
CA CYS A 124 -8.69 8.98 -14.06
C CYS A 124 -8.60 7.85 -13.03
N GLY A 125 -7.41 7.29 -12.83
CA GLY A 125 -7.19 6.25 -11.82
C GLY A 125 -7.48 6.74 -10.41
N GLY A 126 -6.96 7.91 -10.07
CA GLY A 126 -7.14 8.50 -8.75
C GLY A 126 -8.61 8.79 -8.41
N VAL A 127 -9.33 9.46 -9.31
CA VAL A 127 -10.76 9.77 -9.07
C VAL A 127 -11.60 8.50 -9.01
N LEU A 128 -11.38 7.54 -9.91
CA LEU A 128 -12.11 6.27 -9.87
C LEU A 128 -11.81 5.49 -8.58
N GLY A 129 -10.56 5.50 -8.08
CA GLY A 129 -10.17 4.85 -6.82
C GLY A 129 -10.98 5.38 -5.63
N VAL A 130 -11.06 6.70 -5.49
CA VAL A 130 -11.87 7.34 -4.44
C VAL A 130 -13.34 7.03 -4.64
N LEU A 131 -13.89 7.17 -5.86
CA LEU A 131 -15.32 6.95 -6.11
C LEU A 131 -15.73 5.50 -5.88
N PHE A 132 -14.89 4.52 -6.20
CA PHE A 132 -15.16 3.11 -5.93
C PHE A 132 -15.15 2.80 -4.44
N MET A 133 -14.32 3.50 -3.65
CA MET A 133 -14.28 3.29 -2.20
C MET A 133 -15.52 3.82 -1.47
N VAL A 134 -16.21 4.83 -2.00
CA VAL A 134 -17.41 5.42 -1.34
C VAL A 134 -18.47 4.36 -1.00
N PRO A 135 -18.97 3.53 -1.93
CA PRO A 135 -19.95 2.49 -1.61
C PRO A 135 -19.37 1.37 -0.72
N LEU A 136 -18.05 1.13 -0.77
CA LEU A 136 -17.38 0.10 0.02
C LEU A 136 -17.23 0.48 1.49
N ARG A 137 -17.19 1.78 1.82
CA ARG A 137 -16.94 2.28 3.17
C ARG A 137 -17.86 1.66 4.23
N LYS A 138 -19.17 1.65 3.99
CA LYS A 138 -20.12 1.10 4.96
C LYS A 138 -19.91 -0.39 5.19
N ALA A 139 -19.57 -1.15 4.14
CA ALA A 139 -19.33 -2.58 4.23
C ALA A 139 -18.04 -2.89 5.00
N LEU A 140 -16.92 -2.29 4.58
CA LEU A 140 -15.59 -2.67 5.05
C LEU A 140 -15.18 -1.96 6.35
N ILE A 141 -15.54 -0.68 6.52
CA ILE A 141 -15.09 0.12 7.66
C ILE A 141 -16.10 0.06 8.82
N VAL A 142 -17.39 0.17 8.51
CA VAL A 142 -18.42 0.21 9.57
C VAL A 142 -18.85 -1.19 9.98
N LYS A 143 -19.32 -2.02 9.03
CA LYS A 143 -19.87 -3.35 9.36
C LYS A 143 -18.78 -4.35 9.77
N GLU A 144 -17.59 -4.28 9.17
CA GLU A 144 -16.44 -5.14 9.51
C GLU A 144 -15.47 -4.49 10.51
N HIS A 145 -15.88 -3.47 11.26
CA HIS A 145 -15.01 -2.75 12.21
C HIS A 145 -14.27 -3.67 13.18
N GLY A 146 -14.91 -4.72 13.69
CA GLY A 146 -14.28 -5.69 14.61
C GLY A 146 -13.43 -6.77 13.92
N VAL A 147 -13.43 -6.84 12.58
CA VAL A 147 -12.76 -7.87 11.79
C VAL A 147 -11.55 -7.30 11.05
N LEU A 148 -11.69 -6.09 10.50
CA LEU A 148 -10.64 -5.39 9.78
C LEU A 148 -10.01 -4.32 10.66
N PRO A 149 -8.76 -4.53 11.15
CA PRO A 149 -8.09 -3.60 12.05
C PRO A 149 -7.71 -2.28 11.39
N TYR A 150 -7.41 -2.26 10.08
CA TYR A 150 -6.85 -1.10 9.37
C TYR A 150 -5.66 -0.50 10.12
N PRO A 151 -4.52 -1.19 10.18
CA PRO A 151 -3.45 -0.90 11.16
C PRO A 151 -2.91 0.53 11.02
N GLU A 152 -2.69 1.03 9.83
CA GLU A 152 -2.19 2.39 9.63
C GLU A 152 -3.25 3.45 9.91
N GLY A 153 -4.50 3.22 9.50
CA GLY A 153 -5.60 4.13 9.80
C GLY A 153 -5.89 4.21 11.30
N THR A 154 -5.79 3.08 12.01
CA THR A 154 -5.90 3.04 13.47
C THR A 154 -4.73 3.75 14.13
N ALA A 155 -3.49 3.45 13.72
CA ALA A 155 -2.30 4.13 14.22
C ALA A 155 -2.34 5.65 13.95
N CYS A 156 -2.85 6.07 12.80
CA CYS A 156 -3.03 7.48 12.48
C CYS A 156 -4.05 8.16 13.42
N ALA A 157 -5.17 7.50 13.71
CA ALA A 157 -6.14 8.00 14.68
C ALA A 157 -5.52 8.10 16.08
N ASP A 158 -4.77 7.08 16.53
CA ASP A 158 -4.10 7.09 17.82
C ASP A 158 -3.09 8.22 17.94
N VAL A 159 -2.32 8.49 16.89
CA VAL A 159 -1.38 9.63 16.85
C VAL A 159 -2.11 10.97 16.98
N LEU A 160 -3.22 11.14 16.24
CA LEU A 160 -4.02 12.36 16.31
C LEU A 160 -4.66 12.54 17.70
N LEU A 161 -5.16 11.46 18.30
CA LEU A 161 -5.74 11.46 19.66
C LEU A 161 -4.67 11.76 20.72
N ALA A 162 -3.52 11.10 20.65
CA ALA A 162 -2.42 11.34 21.57
C ALA A 162 -1.95 12.83 21.53
N GLY A 163 -1.96 13.41 20.34
CA GLY A 163 -1.72 14.84 20.17
C GLY A 163 -2.81 15.74 20.78
N GLU A 164 -4.08 15.27 20.85
CA GLU A 164 -5.20 16.02 21.43
C GLU A 164 -5.16 16.02 22.97
N GLU A 165 -4.98 14.87 23.55
CA GLU A 165 -5.11 14.67 25.00
C GLU A 165 -3.91 15.17 25.81
N GLY A 166 -2.73 15.37 25.17
CA GLY A 166 -1.52 15.87 25.83
C GLY A 166 -1.02 14.99 26.99
N GLY A 167 -1.60 13.79 27.15
CA GLY A 167 -1.37 12.88 28.26
C GLY A 167 -0.13 11.99 28.10
N SER A 168 0.00 11.00 29.00
CA SER A 168 1.11 10.02 28.98
C SER A 168 1.17 9.22 27.66
N GLY A 169 0.03 8.96 27.03
CA GLY A 169 -0.06 8.28 25.74
C GLY A 169 0.64 9.02 24.61
N ALA A 170 0.55 10.35 24.55
CA ALA A 170 1.27 11.15 23.57
C ALA A 170 2.78 10.97 23.68
N LYS A 171 3.32 10.95 24.90
CA LYS A 171 4.76 10.74 25.14
C LYS A 171 5.23 9.39 24.61
N THR A 172 4.44 8.34 24.76
CA THR A 172 4.75 7.00 24.27
C THR A 172 4.80 6.95 22.74
N VAL A 173 3.84 7.62 22.06
CA VAL A 173 3.83 7.74 20.59
C VAL A 173 5.05 8.51 20.10
N PHE A 174 5.32 9.70 20.67
CA PHE A 174 6.47 10.52 20.25
C PHE A 174 7.81 9.86 20.58
N PHE A 175 7.89 9.10 21.65
CA PHE A 175 9.10 8.32 21.98
C PHE A 175 9.33 7.19 20.95
N GLY A 176 8.28 6.43 20.59
CA GLY A 176 8.34 5.44 19.52
C GLY A 176 8.74 6.07 18.18
N MET A 177 8.16 7.24 17.86
CA MET A 177 8.47 8.00 16.65
C MET A 177 9.96 8.41 16.61
N GLY A 178 10.49 8.92 17.73
CA GLY A 178 11.90 9.30 17.82
C GLY A 178 12.85 8.12 17.64
N ILE A 179 12.56 6.97 18.28
CA ILE A 179 13.36 5.74 18.11
C ILE A 179 13.34 5.28 16.66
N ALA A 180 12.17 5.19 16.03
CA ALA A 180 12.06 4.70 14.66
C ALA A 180 12.72 5.64 13.65
N ALA A 181 12.56 6.95 13.83
CA ALA A 181 13.23 7.95 13.01
C ALA A 181 14.76 7.82 13.12
N LEU A 182 15.28 7.64 14.33
CA LEU A 182 16.72 7.43 14.56
C LEU A 182 17.20 6.13 13.90
N VAL A 183 16.48 5.03 14.09
CA VAL A 183 16.82 3.74 13.46
C VAL A 183 16.85 3.87 11.94
N LYS A 184 15.81 4.45 11.35
CA LYS A 184 15.73 4.66 9.89
C LYS A 184 16.87 5.52 9.37
N TYR A 185 17.22 6.58 10.11
CA TYR A 185 18.36 7.44 9.76
C TYR A 185 19.69 6.70 9.81
N ILE A 186 19.91 5.84 10.84
CA ILE A 186 21.14 5.04 10.97
C ILE A 186 21.23 3.98 9.86
N VAL A 187 20.11 3.29 9.58
CA VAL A 187 20.06 2.20 8.60
C VAL A 187 20.17 2.70 7.17
N ASP A 188 19.29 3.63 6.77
CA ASP A 188 19.16 4.04 5.36
C ASP A 188 19.92 5.33 5.06
N GLY A 189 20.05 6.23 6.05
CA GLY A 189 20.79 7.48 5.90
C GLY A 189 22.28 7.28 6.03
N MET A 190 22.71 6.85 7.21
CA MET A 190 24.13 6.65 7.50
C MET A 190 24.67 5.32 6.94
N LYS A 191 23.81 4.35 6.68
CA LYS A 191 24.14 2.99 6.18
C LYS A 191 25.16 2.23 7.03
N VAL A 192 25.15 2.47 8.34
CA VAL A 192 26.07 1.86 9.31
C VAL A 192 25.61 0.45 9.73
N ILE A 193 24.30 0.21 9.69
CA ILE A 193 23.68 -1.07 10.01
C ILE A 193 22.97 -1.59 8.76
N PRO A 194 23.17 -2.85 8.35
CA PRO A 194 22.43 -3.43 7.23
C PRO A 194 20.93 -3.42 7.48
N GLY A 195 20.12 -3.11 6.45
CA GLY A 195 18.67 -3.07 6.52
C GLY A 195 18.00 -4.42 6.79
N ALA A 196 18.74 -5.53 6.61
CA ALA A 196 18.26 -6.88 6.86
C ALA A 196 19.36 -7.78 7.41
N VAL A 197 18.98 -8.69 8.30
CA VAL A 197 19.80 -9.84 8.68
C VAL A 197 19.54 -10.94 7.67
N MET A 198 20.56 -11.38 6.95
CA MET A 198 20.46 -12.43 5.93
C MET A 198 21.37 -13.59 6.30
N VAL A 199 20.78 -14.78 6.42
CA VAL A 199 21.50 -16.01 6.75
C VAL A 199 21.20 -17.06 5.67
N PRO A 200 22.14 -17.38 4.78
CA PRO A 200 21.95 -18.40 3.78
C PRO A 200 21.86 -19.79 4.44
N VAL A 201 20.82 -20.54 4.10
CA VAL A 201 20.62 -21.92 4.56
C VAL A 201 20.97 -22.86 3.40
N ASN A 202 22.27 -23.07 3.20
CA ASN A 202 22.81 -23.80 2.04
C ASN A 202 22.30 -25.25 1.95
N SER A 203 22.04 -25.92 3.08
CA SER A 203 21.47 -27.27 3.12
C SER A 203 20.08 -27.35 2.51
N LEU A 204 19.29 -26.27 2.60
CA LEU A 204 17.96 -26.16 2.02
C LEU A 204 17.92 -25.29 0.76
N LYS A 205 19.07 -24.81 0.29
CA LYS A 205 19.16 -23.91 -0.88
C LYS A 205 18.23 -22.70 -0.79
N THR A 206 18.09 -22.14 0.40
CA THR A 206 17.20 -21.00 0.70
C THR A 206 17.91 -19.94 1.54
N LEU A 207 17.20 -18.87 1.84
CA LEU A 207 17.68 -17.74 2.62
C LEU A 207 16.71 -17.47 3.78
N PHE A 208 17.22 -17.42 5.00
CA PHE A 208 16.51 -16.86 6.14
C PHE A 208 16.89 -15.39 6.25
N SER A 209 15.92 -14.50 6.29
CA SER A 209 16.16 -13.05 6.37
C SER A 209 15.11 -12.35 7.23
N VAL A 210 15.52 -11.29 7.93
CA VAL A 210 14.67 -10.46 8.78
C VAL A 210 15.10 -9.01 8.58
N GLN A 211 14.17 -8.12 8.21
CA GLN A 211 14.44 -6.69 8.13
C GLN A 211 14.45 -6.06 9.52
N VAL A 212 15.29 -5.04 9.69
CA VAL A 212 15.47 -4.34 10.97
C VAL A 212 14.50 -3.16 11.16
N TYR A 213 13.57 -2.97 10.24
CA TYR A 213 12.71 -1.79 10.23
C TYR A 213 11.64 -1.82 11.31
N PRO A 214 11.57 -0.79 12.18
CA PRO A 214 10.63 -0.72 13.30
C PRO A 214 9.17 -0.73 12.88
N ALA A 215 8.83 -0.13 11.73
CA ALA A 215 7.46 -0.07 11.23
C ALA A 215 6.88 -1.45 10.96
N LEU A 216 7.68 -2.39 10.41
CA LEU A 216 7.23 -3.75 10.14
C LEU A 216 6.86 -4.50 11.43
N MET A 217 7.68 -4.34 12.48
CA MET A 217 7.39 -4.91 13.79
C MET A 217 6.15 -4.25 14.41
N GLY A 218 6.00 -2.92 14.23
CA GLY A 218 4.83 -2.17 14.66
C GLY A 218 3.55 -2.66 14.01
N VAL A 219 3.56 -2.84 12.69
CA VAL A 219 2.44 -3.43 11.93
C VAL A 219 2.10 -4.82 12.44
N GLY A 220 3.11 -5.68 12.62
CA GLY A 220 2.91 -7.03 13.16
C GLY A 220 2.29 -7.04 14.55
N TYR A 221 2.70 -6.12 15.42
CA TYR A 221 2.13 -5.94 16.76
C TYR A 221 0.65 -5.56 16.71
N ILE A 222 0.29 -4.62 15.85
CA ILE A 222 -1.08 -4.10 15.69
C ILE A 222 -1.99 -5.15 15.02
N CYS A 223 -1.53 -5.84 13.99
CA CYS A 223 -2.29 -6.89 13.29
C CYS A 223 -2.54 -8.13 14.16
N GLY A 224 -1.67 -8.40 15.11
CA GLY A 224 -1.76 -9.53 16.01
C GLY A 224 -1.33 -10.86 15.41
N ILE A 225 -0.97 -11.80 16.29
CA ILE A 225 -0.31 -13.07 15.92
C ILE A 225 -1.08 -13.92 14.92
N ARG A 226 -2.42 -13.93 14.96
CA ARG A 226 -3.24 -14.81 14.12
C ARG A 226 -3.08 -14.50 12.64
N ILE A 227 -3.25 -13.24 12.25
CA ILE A 227 -3.14 -12.80 10.84
C ILE A 227 -1.71 -12.95 10.37
N VAL A 228 -0.77 -12.51 11.19
CA VAL A 228 0.67 -12.56 10.89
C VAL A 228 1.17 -13.99 10.70
N SER A 229 0.65 -14.96 11.47
CA SER A 229 0.99 -16.37 11.30
C SER A 229 0.57 -16.93 9.93
N TYR A 230 -0.59 -16.51 9.42
CA TYR A 230 -1.01 -16.89 8.06
C TYR A 230 -0.09 -16.31 6.99
N MET A 231 0.31 -15.05 7.13
CA MET A 231 1.28 -14.43 6.22
C MET A 231 2.61 -15.18 6.26
N PHE A 232 3.11 -15.47 7.46
CA PHE A 232 4.37 -16.18 7.63
C PHE A 232 4.31 -17.61 7.06
N ALA A 233 3.17 -18.30 7.19
CA ALA A 233 2.98 -19.62 6.56
C ALA A 233 3.12 -19.56 5.04
N GLY A 234 2.58 -18.52 4.39
CA GLY A 234 2.78 -18.27 2.96
C GLY A 234 4.25 -18.03 2.60
N ALA A 235 4.96 -17.25 3.42
CA ALA A 235 6.40 -17.02 3.22
C ALA A 235 7.21 -18.31 3.38
N VAL A 236 6.91 -19.13 4.38
CA VAL A 236 7.54 -20.45 4.56
C VAL A 236 7.28 -21.35 3.36
N LEU A 237 6.05 -21.39 2.85
CA LEU A 237 5.72 -22.17 1.65
C LEU A 237 6.58 -21.72 0.46
N GLY A 238 6.70 -20.42 0.22
CA GLY A 238 7.52 -19.90 -0.89
C GLY A 238 9.00 -20.20 -0.73
N TRP A 239 9.55 -19.80 0.41
CA TRP A 239 11.00 -19.76 0.61
C TRP A 239 11.58 -21.09 1.10
N PHE A 240 10.88 -21.85 1.92
CA PHE A 240 11.41 -23.09 2.51
C PHE A 240 10.85 -24.37 1.88
N VAL A 241 9.84 -24.27 0.99
CA VAL A 241 9.30 -25.43 0.27
C VAL A 241 9.51 -25.29 -1.23
N LEU A 242 8.98 -24.21 -1.84
CA LEU A 242 8.99 -24.07 -3.29
C LEU A 242 10.38 -23.72 -3.84
N ILE A 243 11.13 -22.80 -3.25
CA ILE A 243 12.50 -22.49 -3.71
C ILE A 243 13.41 -23.72 -3.62
N PRO A 244 13.52 -24.44 -2.48
CA PRO A 244 14.29 -25.68 -2.41
C PRO A 244 13.87 -26.72 -3.44
N ALA A 245 12.58 -26.89 -3.67
CA ALA A 245 12.06 -27.82 -4.67
C ALA A 245 12.48 -27.41 -6.09
N ILE A 246 12.28 -26.15 -6.47
CA ILE A 246 12.67 -25.65 -7.80
C ILE A 246 14.18 -25.83 -8.03
N VAL A 247 15.01 -25.46 -7.05
CA VAL A 247 16.47 -25.57 -7.20
C VAL A 247 16.94 -27.02 -7.20
N SER A 248 16.30 -27.90 -6.42
CA SER A 248 16.73 -29.30 -6.32
C SER A 248 16.33 -30.15 -7.52
N PHE A 249 15.16 -29.87 -8.09
CA PHE A 249 14.63 -30.64 -9.23
C PHE A 249 14.81 -29.93 -10.58
N GLY A 250 15.08 -28.61 -10.59
CA GLY A 250 15.20 -27.84 -11.83
C GLY A 250 16.52 -28.04 -12.56
N GLY A 251 17.65 -28.19 -11.86
CA GLY A 251 18.96 -28.49 -12.44
C GLY A 251 19.33 -27.57 -13.61
N GLU A 252 19.67 -28.16 -14.75
CA GLU A 252 20.05 -27.48 -15.99
C GLU A 252 18.82 -27.02 -16.83
N SER A 253 17.61 -27.21 -16.35
CA SER A 253 16.41 -26.80 -17.07
C SER A 253 16.29 -25.27 -17.11
N ILE A 254 15.97 -24.74 -18.29
CA ILE A 254 15.61 -23.33 -18.48
C ILE A 254 14.07 -23.26 -18.47
N LEU A 255 13.51 -22.67 -17.47
CA LEU A 255 12.07 -22.47 -17.34
C LEU A 255 11.73 -20.99 -17.43
N TYR A 256 10.87 -20.64 -18.38
CA TYR A 256 10.41 -19.26 -18.51
C TYR A 256 9.68 -18.79 -17.22
N PRO A 257 9.93 -17.58 -16.72
CA PRO A 257 10.66 -16.45 -17.35
C PRO A 257 12.18 -16.44 -17.14
N GLY A 258 12.77 -17.43 -16.49
CA GLY A 258 14.23 -17.55 -16.43
C GLY A 258 14.83 -17.68 -17.84
N THR A 259 15.94 -17.01 -18.05
CA THR A 259 16.69 -17.03 -19.34
C THR A 259 17.93 -17.90 -19.28
N VAL A 260 18.30 -18.37 -18.09
CA VAL A 260 19.44 -19.22 -17.82
C VAL A 260 18.98 -20.49 -17.04
N PRO A 261 19.77 -21.56 -17.01
CA PRO A 261 19.48 -22.73 -16.20
C PRO A 261 19.19 -22.37 -14.74
N ILE A 262 18.26 -23.10 -14.11
CA ILE A 262 17.89 -22.86 -12.70
C ILE A 262 19.09 -22.95 -11.77
N ALA A 263 20.01 -23.93 -12.04
CA ALA A 263 21.25 -24.06 -11.27
C ALA A 263 22.13 -22.81 -11.40
N THR A 264 22.29 -22.28 -12.61
CA THR A 264 23.06 -21.06 -12.85
C THR A 264 22.41 -19.85 -12.17
N LEU A 265 21.09 -19.69 -12.33
CA LEU A 265 20.33 -18.61 -11.72
C LEU A 265 20.49 -18.59 -10.18
N TYR A 266 20.44 -19.79 -9.57
CA TYR A 266 20.67 -19.93 -8.13
C TYR A 266 22.13 -19.63 -7.72
N ASN A 267 23.12 -20.11 -8.50
CA ASN A 267 24.54 -19.89 -8.18
C ASN A 267 24.95 -18.43 -8.28
N GLU A 268 24.38 -17.67 -9.21
CA GLU A 268 24.67 -16.25 -9.41
C GLU A 268 23.89 -15.32 -8.48
N GLY A 269 22.60 -15.59 -8.27
CA GLY A 269 21.71 -14.70 -7.53
C GLY A 269 21.02 -15.31 -6.30
N GLY A 270 21.35 -16.54 -5.94
CA GLY A 270 20.85 -17.23 -4.76
C GLY A 270 19.33 -17.46 -4.78
N ALA A 271 18.77 -17.66 -3.59
CA ALA A 271 17.34 -17.86 -3.40
C ALA A 271 16.49 -16.65 -3.86
N SER A 272 17.03 -15.44 -3.76
CA SER A 272 16.34 -14.22 -4.18
C SER A 272 16.10 -14.16 -5.68
N ALA A 273 17.04 -14.65 -6.49
CA ALA A 273 16.86 -14.74 -7.94
C ALA A 273 15.77 -15.76 -8.32
N ILE A 274 15.72 -16.90 -7.63
CA ILE A 274 14.64 -17.90 -7.81
C ILE A 274 13.29 -17.33 -7.38
N TRP A 275 13.24 -16.61 -6.25
CA TRP A 275 12.04 -15.94 -5.81
C TRP A 275 11.54 -14.93 -6.85
N SER A 276 12.39 -14.05 -7.36
CA SER A 276 12.01 -13.02 -8.32
C SER A 276 11.56 -13.60 -9.67
N SER A 277 12.17 -14.70 -10.11
CA SER A 277 11.90 -15.30 -11.42
C SER A 277 10.71 -16.28 -11.41
N TYR A 278 10.41 -16.92 -10.27
CA TYR A 278 9.40 -17.98 -10.22
C TYR A 278 8.36 -17.76 -9.13
N ILE A 279 8.77 -17.59 -7.86
CA ILE A 279 7.83 -17.55 -6.74
C ILE A 279 6.92 -16.34 -6.80
N ARG A 280 7.40 -15.22 -7.29
CA ARG A 280 6.61 -13.99 -7.49
C ARG A 280 5.40 -14.22 -8.40
N TYR A 281 5.55 -15.00 -9.48
CA TYR A 281 4.44 -15.34 -10.38
C TYR A 281 3.44 -16.29 -9.72
N ILE A 282 3.94 -17.26 -8.94
CA ILE A 282 3.09 -18.16 -8.12
C ILE A 282 2.33 -17.32 -7.09
N GLY A 283 3.01 -16.43 -6.36
CA GLY A 283 2.41 -15.51 -5.40
C GLY A 283 1.37 -14.59 -6.03
N ALA A 284 1.65 -14.02 -7.22
CA ALA A 284 0.71 -13.19 -7.96
C ALA A 284 -0.56 -13.96 -8.33
N GLY A 285 -0.43 -15.22 -8.79
CA GLY A 285 -1.56 -16.11 -9.05
C GLY A 285 -2.40 -16.38 -7.80
N ALA A 286 -1.75 -16.64 -6.65
CA ALA A 286 -2.43 -16.86 -5.38
C ALA A 286 -3.16 -15.57 -4.88
N VAL A 287 -2.55 -14.40 -5.03
CA VAL A 287 -3.18 -13.10 -4.70
C VAL A 287 -4.40 -12.86 -5.59
N ALA A 288 -4.29 -13.11 -6.89
CA ALA A 288 -5.40 -12.98 -7.82
C ALA A 288 -6.56 -13.92 -7.44
N ALA A 289 -6.27 -15.19 -7.14
CA ALA A 289 -7.28 -16.15 -6.67
C ALA A 289 -7.91 -15.71 -5.34
N GLY A 290 -7.10 -15.33 -4.35
CA GLY A 290 -7.58 -14.84 -3.05
C GLY A 290 -8.44 -13.59 -3.19
N GLY A 291 -8.05 -12.67 -4.08
CA GLY A 291 -8.83 -11.49 -4.43
C GLY A 291 -10.17 -11.84 -5.07
N MET A 292 -10.17 -12.77 -6.03
CA MET A 292 -11.39 -13.25 -6.69
C MET A 292 -12.36 -13.92 -5.69
N ILE A 293 -11.83 -14.81 -4.85
CA ILE A 293 -12.62 -15.47 -3.79
C ILE A 293 -13.18 -14.45 -2.81
N SER A 294 -12.36 -13.48 -2.38
CA SER A 294 -12.80 -12.41 -1.48
C SER A 294 -13.89 -11.56 -2.11
N LEU A 295 -13.77 -11.22 -3.39
CA LEU A 295 -14.80 -10.50 -4.12
C LEU A 295 -16.11 -11.29 -4.17
N VAL A 296 -16.05 -12.56 -4.61
CA VAL A 296 -17.24 -13.42 -4.70
C VAL A 296 -17.96 -13.52 -3.35
N LYS A 297 -17.21 -13.66 -2.24
CA LYS A 297 -17.76 -13.69 -0.88
C LYS A 297 -18.39 -12.36 -0.46
N THR A 298 -17.83 -11.25 -0.93
CA THR A 298 -18.29 -9.88 -0.55
C THR A 298 -19.40 -9.39 -1.48
N LEU A 299 -19.52 -9.95 -2.69
CA LEU A 299 -20.54 -9.56 -3.68
C LEU A 299 -21.97 -9.46 -3.13
N PRO A 300 -22.50 -10.45 -2.36
CA PRO A 300 -23.86 -10.33 -1.82
C PRO A 300 -24.03 -9.09 -0.92
N LEU A 301 -23.03 -8.79 -0.09
CA LEU A 301 -23.04 -7.60 0.76
C LEU A 301 -22.94 -6.32 -0.07
N LEU A 302 -22.10 -6.29 -1.11
CA LEU A 302 -21.97 -5.16 -2.00
C LEU A 302 -23.26 -4.90 -2.77
N PHE A 303 -23.87 -5.94 -3.33
CA PHE A 303 -25.15 -5.80 -4.03
C PHE A 303 -26.27 -5.35 -3.11
N SER A 304 -26.37 -5.89 -1.88
CA SER A 304 -27.36 -5.44 -0.91
C SER A 304 -27.16 -3.97 -0.53
N THR A 305 -25.89 -3.55 -0.29
CA THR A 305 -25.56 -2.16 0.04
C THR A 305 -25.85 -1.22 -1.13
N PHE A 306 -25.49 -1.64 -2.34
CA PHE A 306 -25.79 -0.88 -3.56
C PHE A 306 -27.29 -0.79 -3.84
N TYR A 307 -28.02 -1.90 -3.67
CA TYR A 307 -29.46 -1.95 -3.81
C TYR A 307 -30.16 -1.07 -2.77
N GLU A 308 -29.74 -1.12 -1.51
CA GLU A 308 -30.25 -0.23 -0.46
C GLU A 308 -29.98 1.24 -0.78
N ALA A 309 -28.79 1.58 -1.28
CA ALA A 309 -28.45 2.94 -1.70
C ALA A 309 -29.33 3.40 -2.89
N VAL A 310 -29.50 2.57 -3.92
CA VAL A 310 -30.37 2.87 -5.06
C VAL A 310 -31.83 2.98 -4.63
N LYS A 311 -32.29 2.11 -3.73
CA LYS A 311 -33.64 2.16 -3.16
C LYS A 311 -33.86 3.43 -2.34
N ALA A 312 -32.87 3.86 -1.54
CA ALA A 312 -32.92 5.11 -0.78
C ALA A 312 -33.02 6.33 -1.70
N VAL A 313 -32.28 6.33 -2.82
CA VAL A 313 -32.37 7.37 -3.86
C VAL A 313 -33.77 7.42 -4.48
N ARG A 314 -34.36 6.24 -4.75
CA ARG A 314 -35.70 6.10 -5.39
C ARG A 314 -36.84 6.43 -4.44
N SER A 315 -36.69 6.14 -3.13
CA SER A 315 -37.73 6.36 -2.12
C SER A 315 -37.77 7.79 -1.58
N GLY A 316 -36.89 8.67 -2.00
CA GLY A 316 -36.80 10.04 -1.48
C GLY A 316 -36.52 10.12 0.04
N LYS A 317 -36.19 8.99 0.67
CA LYS A 317 -35.86 8.93 2.10
C LYS A 317 -34.57 9.66 2.37
N GLU A 318 -34.65 10.57 3.30
CA GLU A 318 -33.67 11.54 3.69
C GLU A 318 -32.29 10.96 3.99
N LYS A 319 -31.31 11.79 3.66
CA LYS A 319 -29.91 11.68 4.05
C LYS A 319 -29.85 11.37 5.55
N SER A 320 -29.01 10.43 5.94
CA SER A 320 -28.76 10.16 7.34
C SER A 320 -28.56 11.48 8.12
N GLU A 321 -29.28 11.68 9.21
CA GLU A 321 -29.17 12.89 10.02
C GLU A 321 -27.81 12.98 10.72
N LYS A 322 -27.17 11.84 11.01
CA LYS A 322 -25.87 11.79 11.69
C LYS A 322 -24.76 12.24 10.74
N ARG A 323 -23.97 13.24 11.16
CA ARG A 323 -22.84 13.79 10.44
C ARG A 323 -21.82 12.71 10.02
N THR A 324 -21.54 11.75 10.89
CA THR A 324 -20.57 10.65 10.72
C THR A 324 -21.02 9.57 9.73
N GLU A 325 -22.24 9.64 9.23
CA GLU A 325 -22.78 8.70 8.24
C GLU A 325 -22.96 9.33 6.84
N ARG A 326 -22.69 10.63 6.68
CA ARG A 326 -22.87 11.35 5.43
C ARG A 326 -21.71 11.10 4.48
N ASP A 327 -21.93 10.21 3.51
CA ASP A 327 -21.04 9.99 2.37
C ASP A 327 -21.36 10.97 1.22
N LEU A 328 -20.53 10.96 0.15
CA LEU A 328 -20.87 11.57 -1.13
C LEU A 328 -22.20 10.99 -1.64
N ASP A 329 -22.98 11.86 -2.27
CA ASP A 329 -24.27 11.44 -2.88
C ASP A 329 -23.99 10.37 -3.95
N ILE A 330 -24.73 9.26 -3.88
CA ILE A 330 -24.54 8.13 -4.81
C ILE A 330 -24.73 8.54 -6.28
N ARG A 331 -25.54 9.58 -6.53
CA ARG A 331 -25.72 10.14 -7.88
C ARG A 331 -24.44 10.79 -8.39
N VAL A 332 -23.70 11.49 -7.51
CA VAL A 332 -22.40 12.10 -7.82
C VAL A 332 -21.38 11.01 -8.07
N VAL A 333 -21.39 9.94 -7.25
CA VAL A 333 -20.48 8.79 -7.41
C VAL A 333 -20.73 8.11 -8.76
N ILE A 334 -21.97 7.73 -9.07
CA ILE A 334 -22.30 7.06 -10.34
C ILE A 334 -22.03 7.99 -11.53
N GLY A 335 -22.47 9.26 -11.44
CA GLY A 335 -22.21 10.26 -12.48
C GLY A 335 -20.72 10.47 -12.72
N GLY A 336 -19.91 10.51 -11.65
CA GLY A 336 -18.46 10.61 -11.74
C GLY A 336 -17.84 9.38 -12.39
N ILE A 337 -18.23 8.17 -12.00
CA ILE A 337 -17.75 6.93 -12.62
C ILE A 337 -18.04 6.90 -14.12
N VAL A 338 -19.28 7.24 -14.51
CA VAL A 338 -19.67 7.31 -15.92
C VAL A 338 -18.88 8.38 -16.67
N LEU A 339 -18.74 9.57 -16.07
CA LEU A 339 -17.95 10.66 -16.67
C LEU A 339 -16.50 10.23 -16.93
N PHE A 340 -15.83 9.65 -15.94
CA PHE A 340 -14.43 9.24 -16.09
C PHE A 340 -14.28 8.02 -17.01
N ALA A 341 -15.24 7.11 -17.07
CA ALA A 341 -15.29 6.05 -18.07
C ALA A 341 -15.38 6.61 -19.49
N LEU A 342 -16.22 7.64 -19.70
CA LEU A 342 -16.32 8.34 -20.98
C LEU A 342 -15.05 9.12 -21.32
N LEU A 343 -14.44 9.80 -20.35
CA LEU A 343 -13.16 10.51 -20.56
C LEU A 343 -12.05 9.55 -20.97
N ILE A 344 -11.91 8.40 -20.31
CA ILE A 344 -10.94 7.36 -20.65
C ILE A 344 -11.12 6.89 -22.10
N TRP A 345 -12.34 6.78 -22.58
CA TRP A 345 -12.63 6.33 -23.94
C TRP A 345 -12.51 7.44 -24.98
N LEU A 346 -13.05 8.64 -24.68
CA LEU A 346 -13.23 9.72 -25.68
C LEU A 346 -12.02 10.64 -25.82
N VAL A 347 -11.10 10.67 -24.83
CA VAL A 347 -9.90 11.53 -24.91
C VAL A 347 -8.86 10.89 -25.85
N PRO A 348 -8.56 11.51 -27.01
CA PRO A 348 -7.68 10.89 -28.01
C PRO A 348 -6.25 10.63 -27.53
N ALA A 349 -5.78 11.38 -26.53
CA ALA A 349 -4.46 11.19 -25.92
C ALA A 349 -4.37 9.92 -25.06
N LEU A 350 -5.51 9.31 -24.70
CA LEU A 350 -5.53 8.07 -23.94
C LEU A 350 -5.69 6.89 -24.91
N PRO A 351 -4.69 6.02 -25.03
CA PRO A 351 -4.73 4.89 -25.97
C PRO A 351 -5.60 3.75 -25.46
N ILE A 352 -6.84 4.05 -25.05
CA ILE A 352 -7.77 3.11 -24.43
C ILE A 352 -9.07 3.06 -25.24
N SER A 353 -9.35 1.87 -25.78
CA SER A 353 -10.57 1.62 -26.53
C SER A 353 -11.81 1.57 -25.63
N PHE A 354 -13.02 1.57 -26.21
CA PHE A 354 -14.28 1.39 -25.48
C PHE A 354 -14.26 0.12 -24.61
N SER A 355 -13.81 -1.01 -25.17
CA SER A 355 -13.66 -2.25 -24.40
C SER A 355 -12.64 -2.11 -23.27
N GLY A 356 -11.55 -1.37 -23.50
CA GLY A 356 -10.55 -1.05 -22.48
C GLY A 356 -11.14 -0.22 -21.33
N ALA A 357 -11.97 0.77 -21.63
CA ALA A 357 -12.69 1.55 -20.60
C ALA A 357 -13.63 0.67 -19.75
N TRP A 358 -14.31 -0.29 -20.36
CA TRP A 358 -15.09 -1.29 -19.62
C TRP A 358 -14.23 -2.16 -18.72
N LEU A 359 -13.05 -2.61 -19.17
CA LEU A 359 -12.10 -3.36 -18.36
C LEU A 359 -11.61 -2.53 -17.17
N VAL A 360 -11.35 -1.22 -17.37
CA VAL A 360 -10.98 -0.30 -16.28
C VAL A 360 -12.07 -0.26 -15.21
N ILE A 361 -13.34 -0.10 -15.59
CA ILE A 361 -14.44 -0.05 -14.62
C ILE A 361 -14.60 -1.39 -13.90
N LEU A 362 -14.59 -2.50 -14.63
CA LEU A 362 -14.78 -3.83 -14.07
C LEU A 362 -13.65 -4.23 -13.12
N PHE A 363 -12.41 -4.21 -13.62
CA PHE A 363 -11.24 -4.59 -12.83
C PHE A 363 -10.84 -3.50 -11.84
N GLY A 364 -11.08 -2.23 -12.14
CA GLY A 364 -10.86 -1.14 -11.20
C GLY A 364 -11.73 -1.33 -9.95
N PHE A 365 -13.03 -1.57 -10.10
CA PHE A 365 -13.91 -1.84 -8.95
C PHE A 365 -13.54 -3.13 -8.23
N PHE A 366 -13.18 -4.18 -8.97
CA PHE A 366 -12.71 -5.44 -8.41
C PHE A 366 -11.46 -5.21 -7.53
N PHE A 367 -10.41 -4.60 -8.09
CA PHE A 367 -9.16 -4.39 -7.36
C PHE A 367 -9.26 -3.30 -6.29
N ALA A 368 -10.14 -2.32 -6.43
CA ALA A 368 -10.48 -1.40 -5.34
C ALA A 368 -11.02 -2.15 -4.12
N THR A 369 -11.95 -3.10 -4.35
CA THR A 369 -12.52 -3.94 -3.28
C THR A 369 -11.46 -4.81 -2.63
N VAL A 370 -10.65 -5.49 -3.45
CA VAL A 370 -9.56 -6.37 -2.96
C VAL A 370 -8.55 -5.57 -2.17
N SER A 371 -8.05 -4.48 -2.72
CA SER A 371 -7.07 -3.61 -2.10
C SER A 371 -7.58 -3.08 -0.76
N SER A 372 -8.77 -2.48 -0.73
CA SER A 372 -9.35 -1.92 0.49
C SER A 372 -9.53 -2.97 1.60
N ARG A 373 -9.84 -4.22 1.23
CA ARG A 373 -9.94 -5.31 2.20
C ARG A 373 -8.56 -5.77 2.68
N MET A 374 -7.59 -5.86 1.76
CA MET A 374 -6.22 -6.27 2.08
C MET A 374 -5.53 -5.28 3.00
N VAL A 375 -5.60 -3.99 2.70
CA VAL A 375 -5.01 -2.97 3.57
C VAL A 375 -5.69 -2.92 4.93
N GLY A 376 -6.95 -3.32 5.01
CA GLY A 376 -7.65 -3.53 6.26
C GLY A 376 -7.02 -4.59 7.16
N LEU A 377 -6.29 -5.53 6.58
CA LEU A 377 -5.58 -6.61 7.29
C LEU A 377 -4.10 -6.28 7.53
N VAL A 378 -3.41 -5.72 6.53
CA VAL A 378 -1.93 -5.65 6.53
C VAL A 378 -1.35 -4.24 6.46
N GLY A 379 -2.18 -3.22 6.28
CA GLY A 379 -1.75 -1.83 6.09
C GLY A 379 -1.48 -1.46 4.62
N SER A 380 -1.46 -0.16 4.34
CA SER A 380 -1.23 0.42 3.01
C SER A 380 0.17 0.13 2.48
N SER A 381 1.17 0.25 3.36
CA SER A 381 2.59 0.01 3.01
C SER A 381 2.86 -1.42 2.56
N ASN A 382 2.03 -2.39 2.97
CA ASN A 382 2.15 -3.80 2.60
C ASN A 382 1.09 -4.23 1.57
N ASN A 383 0.41 -3.28 0.95
CA ASN A 383 -0.57 -3.55 -0.10
C ASN A 383 0.15 -4.09 -1.36
N PRO A 384 -0.14 -5.33 -1.81
CA PRO A 384 0.53 -5.89 -2.98
C PRO A 384 0.00 -5.32 -4.30
N VAL A 385 0.05 -3.99 -4.43
CA VAL A 385 -0.42 -3.27 -5.63
C VAL A 385 0.27 -3.81 -6.88
N SER A 386 1.59 -4.11 -6.81
CA SER A 386 2.32 -4.70 -7.93
C SER A 386 1.78 -6.08 -8.33
N GLY A 387 1.38 -6.92 -7.37
CA GLY A 387 0.76 -8.22 -7.66
C GLY A 387 -0.60 -8.09 -8.36
N MET A 388 -1.44 -7.17 -7.88
CA MET A 388 -2.73 -6.84 -8.52
C MET A 388 -2.53 -6.29 -9.93
N THR A 389 -1.50 -5.46 -10.13
CA THR A 389 -1.14 -4.91 -11.44
C THR A 389 -0.65 -5.99 -12.40
N ILE A 390 0.16 -6.95 -11.94
CA ILE A 390 0.56 -8.11 -12.74
C ILE A 390 -0.67 -8.90 -13.17
N ALA A 391 -1.58 -9.21 -12.25
CA ALA A 391 -2.84 -9.89 -12.57
C ALA A 391 -3.67 -9.11 -13.60
N THR A 392 -3.77 -7.79 -13.43
CA THR A 392 -4.43 -6.90 -14.41
C THR A 392 -3.77 -7.00 -15.78
N LEU A 393 -2.45 -6.85 -15.86
CA LEU A 393 -1.73 -6.91 -17.13
C LEU A 393 -1.94 -8.25 -17.85
N LEU A 394 -1.87 -9.36 -17.11
CA LEU A 394 -2.12 -10.68 -17.67
C LEU A 394 -3.50 -10.77 -18.32
N LEU A 395 -4.55 -10.33 -17.62
CA LEU A 395 -5.92 -10.39 -18.09
C LEU A 395 -6.17 -9.42 -19.25
N VAL A 396 -5.76 -8.16 -19.10
CA VAL A 396 -5.96 -7.11 -20.11
C VAL A 396 -5.19 -7.42 -21.39
N THR A 397 -3.93 -7.83 -21.26
CA THR A 397 -3.10 -8.14 -22.43
C THR A 397 -3.61 -9.37 -23.17
N ALA A 398 -4.04 -10.41 -22.42
CA ALA A 398 -4.71 -11.58 -23.03
C ALA A 398 -5.99 -11.19 -23.77
N TRP A 399 -6.81 -10.31 -23.20
CA TRP A 399 -8.01 -9.76 -23.84
C TRP A 399 -7.67 -8.98 -25.12
N LEU A 400 -6.70 -8.04 -25.05
CA LEU A 400 -6.28 -7.26 -26.22
C LEU A 400 -5.73 -8.15 -27.33
N LYS A 401 -4.98 -9.19 -26.98
CA LYS A 401 -4.50 -10.20 -27.94
C LYS A 401 -5.66 -10.97 -28.56
N ALA A 402 -6.66 -11.37 -27.77
CA ALA A 402 -7.85 -12.06 -28.28
C ALA A 402 -8.71 -11.16 -29.19
N THR A 403 -8.71 -9.85 -28.98
CA THR A 403 -9.41 -8.86 -29.82
C THR A 403 -8.55 -8.34 -30.97
N ASN A 404 -7.41 -8.96 -31.23
CA ASN A 404 -6.48 -8.64 -32.31
C ASN A 404 -5.83 -7.23 -32.22
N THR A 405 -5.76 -6.69 -31.00
CA THR A 405 -5.00 -5.46 -30.70
C THR A 405 -3.60 -5.85 -30.24
N ILE A 406 -2.72 -6.13 -31.22
CA ILE A 406 -1.37 -6.68 -31.00
C ILE A 406 -0.27 -5.64 -31.29
N GLY A 407 0.96 -5.99 -30.97
CA GLY A 407 2.15 -5.14 -31.18
C GLY A 407 2.21 -3.96 -30.22
N MET A 408 3.01 -2.94 -30.59
CA MET A 408 3.25 -1.78 -29.71
C MET A 408 1.98 -1.00 -29.32
N PRO A 409 0.99 -0.75 -30.21
CA PRO A 409 -0.25 -0.10 -29.80
C PRO A 409 -1.02 -0.90 -28.74
N GLY A 410 -1.03 -2.24 -28.85
CA GLY A 410 -1.64 -3.12 -27.87
C GLY A 410 -0.90 -3.10 -26.53
N MET A 411 0.42 -3.06 -26.55
CA MET A 411 1.26 -2.98 -25.36
C MET A 411 1.07 -1.65 -24.62
N ILE A 412 1.04 -0.53 -25.34
CA ILE A 412 0.78 0.80 -24.78
C ILE A 412 -0.63 0.86 -24.17
N ALA A 413 -1.63 0.33 -24.88
CA ALA A 413 -3.00 0.25 -24.36
C ALA A 413 -3.08 -0.61 -23.08
N ALA A 414 -2.39 -1.76 -23.05
CA ALA A 414 -2.34 -2.64 -21.88
C ALA A 414 -1.74 -1.94 -20.66
N ILE A 415 -0.59 -1.28 -20.82
CA ILE A 415 0.05 -0.52 -19.73
C ILE A 415 -0.83 0.65 -19.30
N SER A 416 -1.48 1.37 -20.23
CA SER A 416 -2.36 2.48 -19.88
C SER A 416 -3.57 2.04 -19.08
N ILE A 417 -4.24 0.96 -19.48
CA ILE A 417 -5.34 0.35 -18.72
C ILE A 417 -4.86 -0.11 -17.36
N ALA A 418 -3.74 -0.84 -17.32
CA ALA A 418 -3.17 -1.34 -16.07
C ALA A 418 -2.73 -0.21 -15.14
N SER A 419 -2.23 0.90 -15.68
CA SER A 419 -1.87 2.09 -14.89
C SER A 419 -3.07 2.69 -14.18
N VAL A 420 -4.17 2.88 -14.90
CA VAL A 420 -5.41 3.38 -14.29
C VAL A 420 -5.87 2.44 -13.17
N ILE A 421 -5.87 1.13 -13.41
CA ILE A 421 -6.32 0.12 -12.42
C ILE A 421 -5.34 0.03 -11.24
N CYS A 422 -4.03 0.14 -11.49
CA CYS A 422 -3.00 0.17 -10.44
C CYS A 422 -3.21 1.35 -9.49
N ILE A 423 -3.44 2.53 -10.05
CA ILE A 423 -3.71 3.75 -9.29
C ILE A 423 -5.04 3.63 -8.54
N VAL A 424 -6.08 3.06 -9.18
CA VAL A 424 -7.36 2.75 -8.50
C VAL A 424 -7.13 1.87 -7.28
N ALA A 425 -6.36 0.80 -7.42
CA ALA A 425 -6.10 -0.14 -6.33
C ALA A 425 -5.28 0.51 -5.20
N ALA A 426 -4.24 1.27 -5.52
CA ALA A 426 -3.43 1.99 -4.55
C ALA A 426 -4.29 2.98 -3.76
N LEU A 427 -5.02 3.81 -4.46
CA LEU A 427 -5.81 4.90 -3.88
C LEU A 427 -7.03 4.42 -3.11
N ALA A 428 -7.74 3.40 -3.61
CA ALA A 428 -8.86 2.80 -2.86
C ALA A 428 -8.38 2.16 -1.54
N GLY A 429 -7.20 1.54 -1.55
CA GLY A 429 -6.56 1.01 -0.34
C GLY A 429 -6.29 2.11 0.67
N ASP A 430 -5.60 3.15 0.26
CA ASP A 430 -5.22 4.27 1.13
C ASP A 430 -6.44 5.06 1.63
N THR A 431 -7.36 5.41 0.73
CA THR A 431 -8.65 6.04 1.09
C THR A 431 -9.40 5.22 2.15
N SER A 432 -9.29 3.89 2.12
CA SER A 432 -9.93 3.04 3.14
C SER A 432 -9.27 3.19 4.53
N GLN A 433 -7.94 3.37 4.59
CA GLN A 433 -7.22 3.68 5.82
C GLN A 433 -7.61 5.05 6.36
N ASP A 434 -7.67 6.05 5.50
CA ASP A 434 -8.03 7.42 5.87
C ASP A 434 -9.47 7.53 6.37
N LEU A 435 -10.40 6.86 5.70
CA LEU A 435 -11.79 6.77 6.14
C LEU A 435 -11.93 5.99 7.45
N LYS A 436 -11.05 5.02 7.74
CA LYS A 436 -10.98 4.36 9.04
C LYS A 436 -10.50 5.32 10.13
N THR A 437 -9.44 6.09 9.86
CA THR A 437 -8.98 7.17 10.75
C THR A 437 -10.14 8.11 11.08
N GLY A 438 -10.83 8.61 10.07
CA GLY A 438 -11.98 9.48 10.26
C GLY A 438 -13.15 8.84 10.98
N PHE A 439 -13.40 7.55 10.76
CA PHE A 439 -14.42 6.79 11.49
C PHE A 439 -14.12 6.74 12.98
N LEU A 440 -12.87 6.47 13.37
CA LEU A 440 -12.44 6.42 14.77
C LEU A 440 -12.50 7.80 15.42
N LEU A 441 -12.10 8.84 14.70
CA LEU A 441 -12.14 10.22 15.19
C LEU A 441 -13.53 10.85 15.17
N GLY A 442 -14.45 10.32 14.37
CA GLY A 442 -15.78 10.89 14.17
C GLY A 442 -15.79 12.03 13.13
N ALA A 443 -14.97 11.96 12.11
CA ALA A 443 -14.99 12.88 10.97
C ALA A 443 -16.23 12.68 10.09
N THR A 444 -16.53 13.66 9.23
CA THR A 444 -17.59 13.56 8.22
C THR A 444 -17.04 12.88 6.97
N PRO A 445 -17.46 11.65 6.61
CA PRO A 445 -16.90 10.92 5.47
C PRO A 445 -16.92 11.70 4.16
N ARG A 446 -18.03 12.39 3.88
CA ARG A 446 -18.15 13.24 2.69
C ARG A 446 -17.04 14.28 2.57
N ARG A 447 -16.61 14.87 3.70
CA ARG A 447 -15.56 15.89 3.70
C ARG A 447 -14.19 15.28 3.43
N GLN A 448 -13.92 14.10 3.98
CA GLN A 448 -12.71 13.35 3.65
C GLN A 448 -12.70 12.94 2.18
N GLN A 449 -13.78 12.36 1.67
CA GLN A 449 -13.92 11.97 0.26
C GLN A 449 -13.70 13.14 -0.71
N ILE A 450 -14.16 14.34 -0.37
CA ILE A 450 -13.86 15.56 -1.14
C ILE A 450 -12.38 15.94 -0.98
N GLY A 451 -11.82 15.81 0.22
CA GLY A 451 -10.39 16.04 0.47
C GLY A 451 -9.50 15.13 -0.37
N GLU A 452 -9.83 13.83 -0.43
CA GLU A 452 -9.18 12.85 -1.32
C GLU A 452 -9.18 13.29 -2.78
N LEU A 453 -10.35 13.69 -3.29
CA LEU A 453 -10.47 14.17 -4.68
C LEU A 453 -9.62 15.41 -4.95
N ILE A 454 -9.50 16.32 -3.98
CA ILE A 454 -8.62 17.49 -4.09
C ILE A 454 -7.15 17.05 -4.11
N GLY A 455 -6.75 16.16 -3.20
CA GLY A 455 -5.40 15.59 -3.15
C GLY A 455 -5.05 14.90 -4.46
N VAL A 456 -5.94 14.07 -4.97
CA VAL A 456 -5.81 13.39 -6.27
C VAL A 456 -5.60 14.37 -7.42
N ALA A 457 -6.43 15.41 -7.52
CA ALA A 457 -6.38 16.36 -8.63
C ALA A 457 -5.02 17.09 -8.69
N VAL A 458 -4.52 17.54 -7.53
CA VAL A 458 -3.23 18.22 -7.45
C VAL A 458 -2.08 17.23 -7.71
N SER A 459 -2.16 16.05 -7.14
CA SER A 459 -1.08 15.06 -7.23
C SER A 459 -0.95 14.46 -8.62
N ALA A 460 -2.04 14.32 -9.37
CA ALA A 460 -1.99 13.85 -10.75
C ALA A 460 -1.11 14.75 -11.63
N VAL A 461 -1.24 16.06 -11.48
CA VAL A 461 -0.38 17.04 -12.18
C VAL A 461 1.06 16.97 -11.65
N THR A 462 1.22 16.93 -10.33
CA THR A 462 2.53 16.89 -9.68
C THR A 462 3.32 15.65 -10.11
N ILE A 463 2.71 14.47 -10.06
CA ILE A 463 3.39 13.21 -10.42
C ILE A 463 3.76 13.17 -11.89
N GLY A 464 2.89 13.65 -12.78
CA GLY A 464 3.24 13.80 -14.20
C GLY A 464 4.50 14.64 -14.38
N GLY A 465 4.56 15.82 -13.75
CA GLY A 465 5.75 16.69 -13.81
C GLY A 465 6.99 16.07 -13.16
N VAL A 466 6.85 15.41 -12.02
CA VAL A 466 7.95 14.73 -11.33
C VAL A 466 8.52 13.60 -12.19
N MET A 467 7.67 12.76 -12.80
CA MET A 467 8.12 11.66 -13.65
C MET A 467 8.89 12.16 -14.88
N MET A 468 8.38 13.20 -15.55
CA MET A 468 9.11 13.82 -16.68
C MET A 468 10.45 14.41 -16.25
N LEU A 469 10.48 15.11 -15.10
CA LEU A 469 11.71 15.69 -14.56
C LEU A 469 12.74 14.60 -14.24
N LEU A 470 12.30 13.54 -13.55
CA LEU A 470 13.18 12.45 -13.13
C LEU A 470 13.71 11.67 -14.35
N ASN A 471 12.87 11.42 -15.35
CA ASN A 471 13.29 10.77 -16.58
C ASN A 471 14.30 11.62 -17.34
N HIS A 472 14.05 12.93 -17.42
CA HIS A 472 14.99 13.86 -18.06
C HIS A 472 16.34 13.93 -17.34
N ALA A 473 16.33 13.87 -16.00
CA ALA A 473 17.55 13.99 -15.18
C ALA A 473 18.41 12.72 -15.18
N TRP A 474 17.80 11.54 -15.12
CA TRP A 474 18.52 10.29 -14.86
C TRP A 474 18.15 9.12 -15.77
N GLN A 475 17.16 9.23 -16.63
CA GLN A 475 16.58 8.18 -17.46
C GLN A 475 16.10 6.95 -16.66
N PHE A 476 14.86 6.53 -16.88
CA PHE A 476 14.33 5.33 -16.25
C PHE A 476 15.06 4.08 -16.76
N GLY A 477 15.29 3.12 -15.86
CA GLY A 477 16.06 1.92 -16.18
C GLY A 477 17.57 2.06 -16.01
N SER A 478 18.09 3.29 -15.75
CA SER A 478 19.51 3.52 -15.45
C SER A 478 19.87 3.01 -14.04
N GLU A 479 21.18 2.91 -13.75
CA GLU A 479 21.66 2.59 -12.39
C GLU A 479 21.18 3.61 -11.35
N ALA A 480 21.09 4.88 -11.73
CA ALA A 480 20.62 5.94 -10.85
C ALA A 480 19.12 5.86 -10.57
N LEU A 481 18.32 5.36 -11.53
CA LEU A 481 16.86 5.34 -11.47
C LEU A 481 16.31 4.07 -12.14
N ALA A 482 16.50 2.94 -11.46
CA ALA A 482 16.27 1.60 -12.00
C ALA A 482 14.81 1.30 -12.39
N ALA A 483 13.83 2.00 -11.82
CA ALA A 483 12.39 1.80 -12.04
C ALA A 483 11.96 0.31 -12.05
N PRO A 484 12.34 -0.50 -11.03
CA PRO A 484 12.30 -1.96 -11.12
C PRO A 484 10.90 -2.52 -11.33
N GLN A 485 9.87 -1.87 -10.77
CA GLN A 485 8.48 -2.31 -10.92
C GLN A 485 7.99 -2.07 -12.36
N ALA A 486 8.25 -0.89 -12.90
CA ALA A 486 7.84 -0.57 -14.28
C ALA A 486 8.57 -1.43 -15.31
N THR A 487 9.87 -1.71 -15.09
CA THR A 487 10.64 -2.65 -15.91
C THR A 487 10.00 -4.04 -15.89
N LEU A 488 9.58 -4.52 -14.72
CA LEU A 488 8.85 -5.79 -14.60
C LEU A 488 7.52 -5.77 -15.37
N MET A 489 6.73 -4.68 -15.25
CA MET A 489 5.44 -4.57 -15.96
C MET A 489 5.63 -4.52 -17.47
N LYS A 490 6.68 -3.83 -17.96
CA LYS A 490 7.10 -3.85 -19.36
C LYS A 490 7.40 -5.27 -19.83
N MET A 491 8.25 -6.00 -19.10
CA MET A 491 8.63 -7.38 -19.45
C MET A 491 7.43 -8.33 -19.48
N ILE A 492 6.50 -8.20 -18.54
CA ILE A 492 5.27 -9.00 -18.53
C ILE A 492 4.41 -8.71 -19.76
N THR A 493 4.25 -7.43 -20.10
CA THR A 493 3.44 -7.02 -21.25
C THR A 493 4.02 -7.55 -22.56
N GLU A 494 5.33 -7.40 -22.77
CA GLU A 494 6.05 -7.96 -23.91
C GLU A 494 5.90 -9.49 -23.95
N GLY A 495 6.11 -10.17 -22.83
CA GLY A 495 5.99 -11.62 -22.72
C GLY A 495 4.61 -12.15 -23.08
N VAL A 496 3.52 -11.47 -22.69
CA VAL A 496 2.15 -11.88 -23.10
C VAL A 496 1.92 -11.66 -24.58
N MET A 497 2.29 -10.49 -25.09
CA MET A 497 2.04 -10.15 -26.51
C MET A 497 2.83 -11.06 -27.45
N GLU A 498 4.06 -11.40 -27.10
CA GLU A 498 4.93 -12.27 -27.85
C GLU A 498 4.65 -13.76 -27.63
N GLY A 499 3.84 -14.13 -26.64
CA GLY A 499 3.33 -15.50 -26.41
C GLY A 499 4.06 -16.29 -25.32
N ASN A 500 5.01 -15.70 -24.61
CA ASN A 500 5.87 -16.39 -23.63
C ASN A 500 5.49 -16.07 -22.17
N LEU A 501 4.37 -16.59 -21.65
CA LEU A 501 3.98 -16.43 -20.25
C LEU A 501 4.18 -17.68 -19.41
N PRO A 502 4.57 -17.53 -18.14
CA PRO A 502 4.69 -18.67 -17.23
C PRO A 502 3.32 -19.07 -16.66
N TRP A 503 2.37 -19.41 -17.54
CA TRP A 503 1.01 -19.81 -17.15
C TRP A 503 0.99 -20.89 -16.09
N THR A 504 1.91 -21.86 -16.18
CA THR A 504 2.05 -22.94 -15.20
C THR A 504 2.29 -22.39 -13.80
N LEU A 505 3.19 -21.41 -13.65
CA LEU A 505 3.49 -20.79 -12.33
C LEU A 505 2.28 -20.03 -11.79
N ILE A 506 1.59 -19.29 -12.66
CA ILE A 506 0.39 -18.53 -12.29
C ILE A 506 -0.71 -19.48 -11.83
N PHE A 507 -0.99 -20.56 -12.59
CA PHE A 507 -2.00 -21.55 -12.21
C PHE A 507 -1.64 -22.32 -10.94
N ILE A 508 -0.35 -22.63 -10.70
CA ILE A 508 0.09 -23.19 -9.42
C ILE A 508 -0.33 -22.25 -8.27
N GLY A 509 -0.10 -20.95 -8.41
CA GLY A 509 -0.53 -19.95 -7.42
C GLY A 509 -2.05 -19.92 -7.22
N VAL A 510 -2.81 -19.93 -8.31
CA VAL A 510 -4.29 -20.00 -8.26
C VAL A 510 -4.76 -21.23 -7.49
N PHE A 511 -4.21 -22.41 -7.80
CA PHE A 511 -4.61 -23.65 -7.11
C PHE A 511 -4.16 -23.68 -5.65
N ILE A 512 -3.01 -23.09 -5.30
CA ILE A 512 -2.61 -22.89 -3.90
C ILE A 512 -3.67 -22.01 -3.19
N GLY A 513 -4.09 -20.90 -3.79
CA GLY A 513 -5.13 -20.04 -3.23
C GLY A 513 -6.45 -20.78 -3.01
N VAL A 514 -6.89 -21.57 -3.99
CA VAL A 514 -8.10 -22.40 -3.88
C VAL A 514 -7.97 -23.45 -2.78
N ALA A 515 -6.82 -24.13 -2.69
CA ALA A 515 -6.58 -25.12 -1.65
C ALA A 515 -6.61 -24.52 -0.24
N VAL A 516 -5.98 -23.36 -0.05
CA VAL A 516 -5.99 -22.60 1.21
C VAL A 516 -7.43 -22.22 1.60
N GLU A 517 -8.24 -21.80 0.63
CA GLU A 517 -9.65 -21.48 0.85
C GLU A 517 -10.47 -22.68 1.32
N ILE A 518 -10.28 -23.83 0.67
CA ILE A 518 -10.97 -25.09 1.03
C ILE A 518 -10.61 -25.51 2.46
N MET A 519 -9.37 -25.26 2.90
CA MET A 519 -8.94 -25.50 4.28
C MET A 519 -9.54 -24.53 5.31
N GLY A 520 -10.32 -23.54 4.88
CA GLY A 520 -10.94 -22.55 5.75
C GLY A 520 -9.95 -21.50 6.30
N VAL A 521 -8.79 -21.36 5.67
CA VAL A 521 -7.77 -20.36 6.03
C VAL A 521 -7.96 -19.13 5.14
N PRO A 522 -7.84 -17.90 5.70
CA PRO A 522 -7.91 -16.68 4.89
C PRO A 522 -6.82 -16.67 3.80
N VAL A 523 -7.25 -16.71 2.53
CA VAL A 523 -6.33 -16.86 1.39
C VAL A 523 -5.39 -15.68 1.26
N LEU A 524 -5.91 -14.45 1.38
CA LEU A 524 -5.13 -13.23 1.14
C LEU A 524 -3.88 -13.10 2.01
N PRO A 525 -3.92 -13.27 3.34
CA PRO A 525 -2.70 -13.24 4.15
C PRO A 525 -1.65 -14.27 3.70
N VAL A 526 -2.07 -15.51 3.41
CA VAL A 526 -1.16 -16.57 2.93
C VAL A 526 -0.56 -16.19 1.58
N ALA A 527 -1.39 -15.73 0.64
CA ALA A 527 -0.97 -15.32 -0.69
C ALA A 527 0.00 -14.13 -0.65
N ILE A 528 -0.24 -13.17 0.23
CA ILE A 528 0.66 -12.04 0.46
C ILE A 528 2.02 -12.53 0.96
N GLY A 529 2.02 -13.41 1.95
CA GLY A 529 3.26 -13.97 2.47
C GLY A 529 4.05 -14.76 1.42
N LEU A 530 3.35 -15.48 0.55
CA LEU A 530 3.97 -16.19 -0.57
C LEU A 530 4.56 -15.23 -1.62
N TYR A 531 3.89 -14.10 -1.85
CA TYR A 531 4.30 -13.09 -2.83
C TYR A 531 5.43 -12.19 -2.34
N LEU A 532 5.41 -11.80 -1.06
CA LEU A 532 6.40 -10.88 -0.48
C LEU A 532 7.77 -11.55 -0.28
N PRO A 533 8.86 -10.77 -0.28
CA PRO A 533 10.15 -11.23 0.23
C PRO A 533 10.03 -11.75 1.67
N PHE A 534 10.79 -12.80 1.99
CA PHE A 534 10.72 -13.49 3.29
C PHE A 534 10.96 -12.54 4.48
N GLU A 535 11.93 -11.65 4.34
CA GLU A 535 12.33 -10.71 5.38
C GLU A 535 11.21 -9.79 5.86
N LEU A 536 10.27 -9.42 4.99
CA LEU A 536 9.10 -8.60 5.37
C LEU A 536 8.16 -9.39 6.28
N SER A 537 7.79 -10.59 5.86
CA SER A 537 6.89 -11.46 6.62
C SER A 537 7.51 -11.89 7.95
N ALA A 538 8.82 -12.12 7.99
CA ALA A 538 9.55 -12.47 9.20
C ALA A 538 9.55 -11.32 10.22
N SER A 539 9.81 -10.09 9.78
CA SER A 539 9.78 -8.90 10.66
C SER A 539 8.39 -8.61 11.22
N ILE A 540 7.36 -8.76 10.38
CA ILE A 540 5.97 -8.64 10.80
C ILE A 540 5.63 -9.74 11.83
N LEU A 541 6.13 -10.98 11.65
CA LEU A 541 5.94 -12.07 12.62
C LEU A 541 6.55 -11.74 13.97
N VAL A 542 7.75 -11.17 14.02
CA VAL A 542 8.36 -10.72 15.28
C VAL A 542 7.41 -9.79 16.03
N GLY A 543 6.83 -8.79 15.36
CA GLY A 543 5.82 -7.91 15.97
C GLY A 543 4.59 -8.65 16.47
N GLY A 544 4.07 -9.60 15.70
CA GLY A 544 2.94 -10.45 16.12
C GLY A 544 3.22 -11.30 17.34
N ILE A 545 4.42 -11.88 17.45
CA ILE A 545 4.88 -12.64 18.63
C ILE A 545 4.95 -11.72 19.85
N LEU A 546 5.51 -10.51 19.69
CA LEU A 546 5.59 -9.53 20.78
C LEU A 546 4.20 -9.12 21.27
N SER A 547 3.23 -8.94 20.37
CA SER A 547 1.83 -8.70 20.72
C SER A 547 1.24 -9.86 21.52
N TYR A 548 1.47 -11.10 21.11
CA TYR A 548 1.00 -12.29 21.82
C TYR A 548 1.60 -12.42 23.23
N VAL A 549 2.90 -12.20 23.35
CA VAL A 549 3.60 -12.26 24.63
C VAL A 549 3.14 -11.16 25.59
N SER A 550 2.88 -9.96 25.09
CA SER A 550 2.41 -8.83 25.90
C SER A 550 0.94 -8.99 26.31
N SER A 551 0.06 -9.52 25.45
CA SER A 551 -1.37 -9.70 25.70
C SER A 551 -1.69 -10.82 26.72
N GLY A 552 -0.74 -11.72 26.99
CA GLY A 552 -0.92 -12.87 27.90
C GLY A 552 -1.12 -12.54 29.38
N LYS A 553 -0.98 -11.29 29.79
CA LYS A 553 -1.16 -10.82 31.17
C LYS A 553 -2.02 -9.54 31.25
N LYS A 554 -3.33 -9.64 30.96
CA LYS A 554 -4.36 -8.60 31.16
C LYS A 554 -4.27 -7.31 30.31
N LYS A 555 -5.37 -6.99 29.68
CA LYS A 555 -6.01 -5.69 29.27
C LYS A 555 -5.18 -4.39 29.02
N ASP A 556 -3.85 -4.39 29.12
CA ASP A 556 -3.01 -3.20 28.99
C ASP A 556 -2.20 -3.18 27.67
N ALA A 557 -2.77 -3.69 26.55
CA ALA A 557 -2.14 -3.65 25.23
C ALA A 557 -2.07 -2.21 24.64
N GLU A 558 -2.73 -1.24 25.25
CA GLU A 558 -2.86 0.13 24.74
C GLU A 558 -1.50 0.84 24.61
N GLY A 559 -0.62 0.74 25.62
CA GLY A 559 0.71 1.34 25.56
C GLY A 559 1.60 0.78 24.44
N GLY A 560 1.52 -0.53 24.20
CA GLY A 560 2.23 -1.19 23.11
C GLY A 560 1.72 -0.76 21.72
N ILE A 561 0.42 -0.63 21.56
CA ILE A 561 -0.20 -0.13 20.31
C ILE A 561 0.24 1.31 20.06
N LEU A 562 0.17 2.19 21.05
CA LEU A 562 0.59 3.59 20.93
C LEU A 562 2.09 3.70 20.58
N PHE A 563 2.94 2.90 21.22
CA PHE A 563 4.37 2.87 20.90
C PHE A 563 4.62 2.38 19.46
N CYS A 564 3.96 1.30 19.04
CA CYS A 564 4.08 0.76 17.69
C CYS A 564 3.54 1.73 16.63
N SER A 565 2.45 2.46 16.92
CA SER A 565 1.97 3.55 16.07
C SER A 565 3.02 4.64 15.91
N GLY A 566 3.73 4.98 17.00
CA GLY A 566 4.90 5.87 16.96
C GLY A 566 6.03 5.33 16.10
N LEU A 567 6.35 4.03 16.18
CA LEU A 567 7.38 3.40 15.34
C LEU A 567 7.06 3.55 13.85
N ILE A 568 5.82 3.28 13.46
CA ILE A 568 5.37 3.42 12.07
C ILE A 568 5.49 4.88 11.61
N ALA A 569 5.02 5.82 12.43
CA ALA A 569 5.08 7.24 12.14
C ALA A 569 6.53 7.75 11.96
N GLY A 570 7.41 7.39 12.88
CA GLY A 570 8.80 7.85 12.89
C GLY A 570 9.61 7.34 11.71
N GLU A 571 9.43 6.05 11.38
CA GLU A 571 10.09 5.47 10.21
C GLU A 571 9.62 6.13 8.92
N GLY A 572 8.29 6.29 8.74
CA GLY A 572 7.73 6.94 7.57
C GLY A 572 8.20 8.39 7.43
N LEU A 573 8.17 9.17 8.52
CA LEU A 573 8.64 10.57 8.52
C LEU A 573 10.12 10.68 8.13
N MET A 574 10.97 9.85 8.73
CA MET A 574 12.40 9.84 8.39
C MET A 574 12.63 9.35 6.96
N GLY A 575 11.84 8.39 6.47
CA GLY A 575 11.89 7.95 5.07
C GLY A 575 11.66 9.11 4.10
N ILE A 576 10.71 10.00 4.39
CA ILE A 576 10.46 11.21 3.58
C ILE A 576 11.64 12.19 3.67
N VAL A 577 12.19 12.40 4.87
CA VAL A 577 13.37 13.27 5.04
C VAL A 577 14.54 12.73 4.21
N LEU A 578 14.78 11.44 4.23
CA LEU A 578 15.83 10.79 3.43
C LEU A 578 15.55 10.90 1.93
N ALA A 579 14.29 10.74 1.50
CA ALA A 579 13.89 10.94 0.11
C ALA A 579 14.14 12.37 -0.35
N LEU A 580 13.81 13.37 0.46
CA LEU A 580 14.13 14.77 0.18
C LEU A 580 15.63 15.01 0.09
N LEU A 581 16.42 14.43 0.99
CA LEU A 581 17.89 14.54 0.96
C LEU A 581 18.46 13.90 -0.31
N ALA A 582 17.88 12.79 -0.77
CA ALA A 582 18.25 12.14 -2.02
C ALA A 582 17.93 13.03 -3.24
N VAL A 583 16.74 13.61 -3.30
CA VAL A 583 16.35 14.56 -4.37
C VAL A 583 17.31 15.75 -4.43
N PHE A 584 17.75 16.26 -3.28
CA PHE A 584 18.72 17.37 -3.23
C PHE A 584 20.18 16.92 -3.40
N GLY A 585 20.47 15.67 -3.73
CA GLY A 585 21.81 15.12 -3.92
C GLY A 585 22.68 15.17 -2.67
N LYS A 586 22.06 15.11 -1.48
CA LYS A 586 22.76 15.15 -0.20
C LYS A 586 22.94 13.77 0.47
N SER A 587 22.46 12.70 -0.16
CA SER A 587 22.55 11.34 0.41
C SER A 587 23.99 10.92 0.67
N ASP A 588 24.91 11.21 -0.25
CA ASP A 588 26.32 10.81 -0.11
C ASP A 588 27.04 11.51 1.06
N LYS A 589 26.52 12.69 1.49
CA LYS A 589 27.12 13.44 2.61
C LYS A 589 26.82 12.83 3.97
N ILE A 590 25.76 12.04 4.08
CA ILE A 590 25.34 11.37 5.32
C ILE A 590 25.73 9.90 5.34
N ASP A 591 26.16 9.34 4.20
CA ASP A 591 26.60 7.95 4.07
C ASP A 591 27.94 7.74 4.79
N LEU A 592 27.92 6.91 5.83
CA LEU A 592 29.08 6.53 6.64
C LEU A 592 29.45 5.06 6.46
N SER A 593 28.93 4.36 5.47
CA SER A 593 29.21 2.95 5.21
C SER A 593 30.69 2.65 5.00
N HIS A 594 31.46 3.64 4.50
CA HIS A 594 32.91 3.53 4.33
C HIS A 594 33.72 3.57 5.64
N TRP A 595 33.11 4.09 6.72
CA TRP A 595 33.79 4.28 8.01
C TRP A 595 33.41 3.20 9.02
N MET A 596 32.19 2.71 8.97
CA MET A 596 31.67 1.74 9.92
C MET A 596 30.60 0.88 9.28
N ASP A 597 30.80 -0.42 9.25
CA ASP A 597 29.78 -1.42 8.94
C ASP A 597 29.74 -2.41 10.11
N THR A 598 28.59 -2.44 10.79
CA THR A 598 28.38 -3.33 11.94
C THR A 598 28.03 -4.76 11.53
N GLY A 599 27.78 -4.98 10.24
CA GLY A 599 27.42 -6.27 9.70
C GLY A 599 26.14 -6.86 10.33
N ILE A 600 26.02 -8.17 10.22
CA ILE A 600 24.86 -8.94 10.70
C ILE A 600 24.66 -8.80 12.22
N PHE A 601 25.74 -8.67 13.00
CA PHE A 601 25.63 -8.54 14.45
C PHE A 601 24.96 -7.24 14.87
N GLY A 602 25.27 -6.12 14.21
CA GLY A 602 24.61 -4.84 14.47
C GLY A 602 23.13 -4.89 14.14
N ALA A 603 22.78 -5.49 13.00
CA ALA A 603 21.39 -5.66 12.59
C ALA A 603 20.62 -6.57 13.56
N ALA A 604 21.17 -7.71 13.97
CA ALA A 604 20.54 -8.60 14.95
C ALA A 604 20.37 -7.93 16.32
N ALA A 605 21.38 -7.20 16.80
CA ALA A 605 21.29 -6.43 18.04
C ALA A 605 20.19 -5.38 17.97
N LEU A 606 20.03 -4.69 16.84
CA LEU A 606 18.99 -3.69 16.63
C LEU A 606 17.58 -4.30 16.70
N VAL A 607 17.36 -5.45 16.03
CA VAL A 607 16.09 -6.19 16.13
C VAL A 607 15.77 -6.55 17.58
N PHE A 608 16.77 -7.01 18.33
CA PHE A 608 16.59 -7.36 19.74
C PHE A 608 16.25 -6.13 20.61
N VAL A 609 16.95 -5.01 20.41
CA VAL A 609 16.67 -3.75 21.11
C VAL A 609 15.28 -3.25 20.83
N LEU A 610 14.84 -3.26 19.56
CA LEU A 610 13.48 -2.85 19.18
C LEU A 610 12.42 -3.76 19.84
N ALA A 611 12.64 -5.08 19.84
CA ALA A 611 11.75 -6.01 20.50
C ALA A 611 11.66 -5.73 22.00
N ALA A 612 12.77 -5.44 22.66
CA ALA A 612 12.79 -5.06 24.06
C ALA A 612 12.06 -3.75 24.34
N CYS A 613 12.24 -2.73 23.49
CA CYS A 613 11.52 -1.45 23.60
C CYS A 613 9.99 -1.63 23.48
N ILE A 614 9.53 -2.45 22.53
CA ILE A 614 8.09 -2.75 22.35
C ILE A 614 7.54 -3.44 23.61
N LEU A 615 8.23 -4.44 24.15
CA LEU A 615 7.81 -5.17 25.35
C LEU A 615 7.79 -4.29 26.61
N ILE A 616 8.75 -3.38 26.75
CA ILE A 616 8.81 -2.43 27.88
C ILE A 616 7.63 -1.46 27.79
N SER A 617 7.40 -0.86 26.62
CA SER A 617 6.30 0.08 26.38
C SER A 617 4.92 -0.56 26.56
N ALA A 618 4.80 -1.85 26.20
CA ALA A 618 3.58 -2.62 26.45
C ALA A 618 3.32 -2.95 27.93
N ARG A 619 4.33 -2.83 28.81
CA ARG A 619 4.23 -3.08 30.26
C ARG A 619 4.02 -1.81 31.08
N GLU A 620 4.21 -0.64 30.51
CA GLU A 620 3.95 0.62 31.23
C GLU A 620 2.47 0.75 31.58
N LYS A 621 2.17 0.68 32.87
CA LYS A 621 0.80 0.90 33.39
C LYS A 621 0.44 2.38 33.26
N LYS A 622 -0.78 2.68 32.76
CA LYS A 622 -1.38 4.00 33.01
C LYS A 622 -1.31 4.28 34.52
N LYS A 623 -0.56 5.30 34.93
CA LYS A 623 -0.73 5.86 36.27
C LYS A 623 -2.17 6.36 36.37
N PRO A 624 -2.92 6.02 37.44
CA PRO A 624 -4.22 6.65 37.63
C PRO A 624 -4.02 8.15 37.57
N ALA A 625 -4.89 8.84 36.83
CA ALA A 625 -4.97 10.29 36.88
C ALA A 625 -5.42 10.66 38.30
N ASP A 626 -4.54 11.34 39.05
CA ASP A 626 -4.86 11.96 40.33
C ASP A 626 -5.79 13.16 40.11
#